data_3dee716ddb55a94807a42334d0393220
#
_entry.id   3dee716ddb55a94807a42334d0393220
#
_cell.length_a   1.000
_cell.length_b   1.000
_cell.length_c   1.000
_cell.angle_alpha   90.00
_cell.angle_beta   90.00
_cell.angle_gamma   90.00
#
_symmetry.space_group_name_H-M   'P 1'
#
loop_
_entity.id
_entity.type
_entity.pdbx_description
1 polymer ?
#
loop_
_entity_poly.entity_id
_entity_poly.type
_entity_poly.pdbx_seq_one_letter_code
_entity_poly.pdbx_strand_id
1 'polypeptide(L)'
;MAMTRANFRENGNLICDGYLLKELAIGGVAWLERNKEQVNRLNVFPVPDGDTGTNMMLTMRGAFNQIATIDEPHVGKLARAFADGALRHARGNSGVILSQIWEGTARALDGHERLDASLVAEACVSAGDMAYRGVEK
;
A
#
# COMPACT_ATOMS: atom_id res chain seq x y z
N MET A 1 -2.59 -11.30 -16.76
CA MET A 1 -3.91 -11.93 -16.94
C MET A 1 -4.98 -10.86 -16.80
N ALA A 2 -5.82 -10.71 -17.81
CA ALA A 2 -6.90 -9.73 -17.75
C ALA A 2 -7.95 -10.21 -16.75
N MET A 3 -8.21 -9.41 -15.72
CA MET A 3 -9.27 -9.69 -14.77
C MET A 3 -10.61 -9.22 -15.33
N THR A 4 -11.59 -10.09 -15.36
CA THR A 4 -12.94 -9.70 -15.71
C THR A 4 -13.58 -8.95 -14.54
N ARG A 5 -14.06 -7.74 -14.79
CA ARG A 5 -14.74 -6.89 -13.79
C ARG A 5 -15.90 -7.57 -13.06
N ALA A 6 -16.35 -8.72 -13.57
CA ALA A 6 -17.43 -9.51 -12.96
C ALA A 6 -17.09 -10.06 -11.56
N ASN A 7 -15.80 -10.17 -11.23
CA ASN A 7 -15.37 -10.75 -9.96
C ASN A 7 -15.31 -9.75 -8.79
N PHE A 8 -15.60 -8.47 -9.04
CA PHE A 8 -15.50 -7.42 -8.03
C PHE A 8 -16.81 -7.12 -7.31
N ARG A 9 -17.89 -7.84 -7.65
CA ARG A 9 -19.20 -7.65 -7.02
C ARG A 9 -19.79 -8.97 -6.61
N GLU A 10 -20.27 -9.02 -5.38
CA GLU A 10 -21.07 -10.12 -4.84
C GLU A 10 -22.30 -9.50 -4.18
N ASN A 11 -23.50 -9.97 -4.57
CA ASN A 11 -24.78 -9.44 -4.06
C ASN A 11 -24.92 -7.91 -4.22
N GLY A 12 -24.36 -7.34 -5.31
CA GLY A 12 -24.40 -5.89 -5.56
C GLY A 12 -23.35 -5.08 -4.83
N ASN A 13 -22.59 -5.68 -3.92
CA ASN A 13 -21.54 -5.01 -3.16
C ASN A 13 -20.19 -5.18 -3.83
N LEU A 14 -19.37 -4.13 -3.82
CA LEU A 14 -17.98 -4.19 -4.28
C LEU A 14 -17.17 -5.03 -3.29
N ILE A 15 -16.49 -6.02 -3.83
CA ILE A 15 -15.58 -6.88 -3.06
C ILE A 15 -14.21 -6.86 -3.72
N CYS A 16 -13.18 -6.70 -2.91
CA CYS A 16 -11.81 -6.69 -3.35
C CYS A 16 -11.11 -7.99 -2.88
N ASP A 17 -10.64 -8.78 -3.82
CA ASP A 17 -9.75 -9.91 -3.55
C ASP A 17 -8.28 -9.51 -3.74
N GLY A 18 -7.37 -10.48 -3.61
CA GLY A 18 -5.94 -10.23 -3.78
C GLY A 18 -5.59 -9.75 -5.19
N TYR A 19 -6.29 -10.21 -6.22
CA TYR A 19 -6.06 -9.79 -7.60
C TYR A 19 -6.39 -8.31 -7.80
N LEU A 20 -7.54 -7.87 -7.28
CA LEU A 20 -7.92 -6.46 -7.36
C LEU A 20 -6.99 -5.59 -6.52
N LEU A 21 -6.61 -6.03 -5.34
CA LEU A 21 -5.66 -5.27 -4.51
C LEU A 21 -4.32 -5.07 -5.24
N LYS A 22 -3.85 -6.08 -5.93
CA LYS A 22 -2.63 -5.98 -6.75
C LYS A 22 -2.78 -4.95 -7.87
N GLU A 23 -3.92 -4.92 -8.56
CA GLU A 23 -4.20 -3.92 -9.59
C GLU A 23 -4.28 -2.50 -9.01
N LEU A 24 -4.90 -2.35 -7.85
CA LEU A 24 -4.94 -1.07 -7.15
C LEU A 24 -3.53 -0.60 -6.76
N ALA A 25 -2.68 -1.53 -6.33
CA ALA A 25 -1.29 -1.22 -6.01
C ALA A 25 -0.51 -0.73 -7.23
N ILE A 26 -0.69 -1.37 -8.39
CA ILE A 26 -0.09 -0.90 -9.66
C ILE A 26 -0.53 0.53 -9.96
N GLY A 27 -1.83 0.79 -9.88
CA GLY A 27 -2.38 2.11 -10.13
C GLY A 27 -1.84 3.16 -9.17
N GLY A 28 -1.72 2.81 -7.90
CA GLY A 28 -1.16 3.70 -6.87
C GLY A 28 0.29 4.04 -7.12
N VAL A 29 1.12 3.05 -7.47
CA VAL A 29 2.53 3.28 -7.81
C VAL A 29 2.66 4.18 -9.03
N ALA A 30 1.88 3.92 -10.08
CA ALA A 30 1.90 4.73 -11.30
C ALA A 30 1.48 6.18 -11.02
N TRP A 31 0.46 6.37 -10.19
CA TRP A 31 -0.01 7.70 -9.81
C TRP A 31 1.04 8.47 -9.00
N LEU A 32 1.68 7.81 -8.06
CA LEU A 32 2.74 8.39 -7.25
C LEU A 32 3.95 8.75 -8.13
N GLU A 33 4.31 7.91 -9.08
CA GLU A 33 5.40 8.20 -10.00
C GLU A 33 5.12 9.44 -10.84
N ARG A 34 3.90 9.61 -11.33
CA ARG A 34 3.50 10.80 -12.10
C ARG A 34 3.57 12.08 -11.28
N ASN A 35 3.35 11.99 -9.97
CA ASN A 35 3.24 13.15 -9.08
C ASN A 35 4.45 13.33 -8.16
N LYS A 36 5.48 12.50 -8.29
CA LYS A 36 6.63 12.53 -7.37
C LYS A 36 7.33 13.88 -7.35
N GLU A 37 7.47 14.54 -8.50
CA GLU A 37 8.12 15.85 -8.58
C GLU A 37 7.31 16.94 -7.85
N GLN A 38 5.99 16.88 -7.94
CA GLN A 38 5.12 17.78 -7.20
C GLN A 38 5.26 17.57 -5.69
N VAL A 39 5.28 16.32 -5.24
CA VAL A 39 5.48 15.98 -3.83
C VAL A 39 6.87 16.41 -3.37
N ASN A 40 7.91 16.20 -4.19
CA ASN A 40 9.26 16.64 -3.89
C ASN A 40 9.32 18.16 -3.66
N ARG A 41 8.62 18.95 -4.49
CA ARG A 41 8.59 20.41 -4.35
C ARG A 41 7.91 20.89 -3.07
N LEU A 42 7.01 20.10 -2.50
CA LEU A 42 6.34 20.40 -1.25
C LEU A 42 7.18 20.04 -0.01
N ASN A 43 8.30 19.35 -0.21
CA ASN A 43 9.17 18.89 0.86
C ASN A 43 10.12 20.03 1.30
N VAL A 44 9.61 20.88 2.18
CA VAL A 44 10.36 22.03 2.71
C VAL A 44 10.62 21.94 4.21
N PHE A 45 10.00 21.00 4.89
CA PHE A 45 10.12 20.82 6.33
C PHE A 45 10.29 19.33 6.69
N PRO A 46 11.12 18.97 7.67
CA PRO A 46 12.03 19.81 8.44
C PRO A 46 13.28 20.25 7.67
N VAL A 47 13.64 19.52 6.62
CA VAL A 47 14.79 19.82 5.75
C VAL A 47 14.32 19.87 4.29
N PRO A 48 14.65 20.90 3.52
CA PRO A 48 14.18 21.03 2.14
C PRO A 48 15.03 20.24 1.15
N ASP A 49 15.22 18.93 1.41
CA ASP A 49 16.00 18.05 0.53
C ASP A 49 15.25 17.58 -0.72
N GLY A 50 13.93 17.81 -0.78
CA GLY A 50 13.15 17.64 -2.01
C GLY A 50 13.05 16.20 -2.51
N ASP A 51 13.09 15.20 -1.63
CA ASP A 51 13.13 13.78 -2.01
C ASP A 51 11.97 12.96 -1.51
N THR A 52 10.98 13.55 -0.83
CA THR A 52 9.84 12.83 -0.23
C THR A 52 9.10 11.99 -1.26
N GLY A 53 8.73 12.60 -2.39
CA GLY A 53 8.00 11.91 -3.46
C GLY A 53 8.81 10.79 -4.08
N THR A 54 10.10 11.01 -4.31
CA THR A 54 11.01 9.99 -4.84
C THR A 54 11.13 8.82 -3.88
N ASN A 55 11.32 9.09 -2.58
CA ASN A 55 11.44 8.04 -1.56
C ASN A 55 10.16 7.21 -1.42
N MET A 56 9.00 7.87 -1.41
CA MET A 56 7.72 7.18 -1.39
C MET A 56 7.54 6.29 -2.62
N MET A 57 7.84 6.82 -3.79
CA MET A 57 7.71 6.09 -5.05
C MET A 57 8.64 4.87 -5.09
N LEU A 58 9.90 5.02 -4.69
CA LEU A 58 10.84 3.89 -4.65
C LEU A 58 10.41 2.82 -3.65
N THR A 59 9.88 3.22 -2.50
CA THR A 59 9.36 2.30 -1.49
C THR A 59 8.19 1.50 -2.05
N MET A 60 7.23 2.17 -2.67
CA MET A 60 6.05 1.52 -3.23
C MET A 60 6.38 0.65 -4.44
N ARG A 61 7.31 1.10 -5.27
CA ARG A 61 7.78 0.28 -6.41
C ARG A 61 8.45 -1.00 -5.93
N GLY A 62 9.28 -0.92 -4.90
CA GLY A 62 9.89 -2.10 -4.30
C GLY A 62 8.85 -3.06 -3.72
N ALA A 63 7.84 -2.51 -3.04
CA ALA A 63 6.71 -3.29 -2.54
C ALA A 63 5.96 -4.00 -3.67
N PHE A 64 5.67 -3.27 -4.75
CA PHE A 64 4.98 -3.84 -5.91
C PHE A 64 5.83 -4.91 -6.60
N ASN A 65 7.12 -4.69 -6.78
CA ASN A 65 8.01 -5.68 -7.38
C ASN A 65 8.01 -7.00 -6.59
N GLN A 66 7.84 -6.93 -5.27
CA GLN A 66 7.74 -8.11 -4.41
C GLN A 66 6.51 -8.97 -4.75
N ILE A 67 5.41 -8.35 -5.18
CA ILE A 67 4.15 -9.05 -5.47
C ILE A 67 3.89 -9.23 -6.98
N ALA A 68 4.72 -8.65 -7.83
CA ALA A 68 4.45 -8.60 -9.28
C ALA A 68 4.23 -9.98 -9.90
N THR A 69 4.96 -11.00 -9.43
CA THR A 69 4.85 -12.38 -9.92
C THR A 69 4.01 -13.28 -9.03
N ILE A 70 3.44 -12.74 -7.95
CA ILE A 70 2.62 -13.52 -7.01
C ILE A 70 1.19 -13.59 -7.55
N ASP A 71 0.66 -14.81 -7.63
CA ASP A 71 -0.71 -15.09 -8.02
C ASP A 71 -1.52 -15.49 -6.78
N GLU A 72 -1.98 -14.48 -6.03
CA GLU A 72 -2.62 -14.67 -4.74
C GLU A 72 -4.02 -14.03 -4.70
N PRO A 73 -5.10 -14.83 -4.69
CA PRO A 73 -6.46 -14.30 -4.57
C PRO A 73 -6.84 -13.88 -3.15
N HIS A 74 -6.13 -14.36 -2.11
CA HIS A 74 -6.42 -14.06 -0.72
C HIS A 74 -5.87 -12.69 -0.35
N VAL A 75 -6.76 -11.74 -0.02
CA VAL A 75 -6.36 -10.34 0.18
C VAL A 75 -5.38 -10.18 1.35
N GLY A 76 -5.57 -10.92 2.43
CA GLY A 76 -4.68 -10.84 3.60
C GLY A 76 -3.27 -11.31 3.28
N LYS A 77 -3.14 -12.38 2.50
CA LYS A 77 -1.83 -12.90 2.08
C LYS A 77 -1.13 -11.95 1.13
N LEU A 78 -1.86 -11.37 0.19
CA LEU A 78 -1.28 -10.39 -0.74
C LEU A 78 -0.83 -9.12 -0.01
N ALA A 79 -1.67 -8.61 0.91
CA ALA A 79 -1.32 -7.44 1.71
C ALA A 79 -0.07 -7.70 2.56
N ARG A 80 0.07 -8.91 3.12
CA ARG A 80 1.27 -9.29 3.88
C ARG A 80 2.52 -9.23 3.00
N ALA A 81 2.47 -9.82 1.82
CA ALA A 81 3.60 -9.79 0.89
C ALA A 81 3.95 -8.35 0.47
N PHE A 82 2.94 -7.53 0.22
CA PHE A 82 3.14 -6.13 -0.15
C PHE A 82 3.77 -5.32 0.99
N ALA A 83 3.28 -5.48 2.22
CA ALA A 83 3.83 -4.81 3.40
C ALA A 83 5.28 -5.22 3.66
N ASP A 84 5.60 -6.50 3.52
CA ASP A 84 6.98 -7.00 3.66
C ASP A 84 7.89 -6.37 2.61
N GLY A 85 7.41 -6.25 1.38
CA GLY A 85 8.16 -5.58 0.31
C GLY A 85 8.37 -4.10 0.58
N ALA A 86 7.35 -3.41 1.09
CA ALA A 86 7.47 -2.00 1.48
C ALA A 86 8.53 -1.80 2.56
N LEU A 87 8.53 -2.66 3.57
CA LEU A 87 9.51 -2.59 4.66
C LEU A 87 10.95 -2.81 4.15
N ARG A 88 11.14 -3.82 3.30
CA ARG A 88 12.47 -4.14 2.74
C ARG A 88 13.03 -3.03 1.86
N HIS A 89 12.16 -2.28 1.19
CA HIS A 89 12.55 -1.26 0.22
C HIS A 89 12.31 0.17 0.73
N ALA A 90 12.01 0.32 2.03
CA ALA A 90 11.72 1.62 2.63
C ALA A 90 12.89 2.59 2.44
N ARG A 91 12.60 3.77 1.89
CA ARG A 91 13.58 4.82 1.62
C ARG A 91 13.20 6.10 2.33
N GLY A 92 14.11 6.63 3.14
CA GLY A 92 13.89 7.87 3.88
C GLY A 92 12.81 7.74 4.95
N ASN A 93 12.56 8.82 5.68
CA ASN A 93 11.53 8.83 6.73
C ASN A 93 10.13 8.59 6.14
N SER A 94 9.85 9.21 5.00
CA SER A 94 8.55 9.05 4.34
C SER A 94 8.30 7.60 3.91
N GLY A 95 9.33 6.92 3.39
CA GLY A 95 9.23 5.51 3.02
C GLY A 95 9.03 4.60 4.23
N VAL A 96 9.72 4.89 5.34
CA VAL A 96 9.54 4.14 6.59
C VAL A 96 8.11 4.29 7.11
N ILE A 97 7.59 5.52 7.15
CA ILE A 97 6.21 5.77 7.59
C ILE A 97 5.22 5.03 6.66
N LEU A 98 5.43 5.11 5.36
CA LEU A 98 4.57 4.42 4.39
C LEU A 98 4.61 2.90 4.58
N SER A 99 5.79 2.33 4.89
CA SER A 99 5.90 0.90 5.19
C SER A 99 5.13 0.52 6.46
N GLN A 100 5.07 1.39 7.46
CA GLN A 100 4.28 1.18 8.68
C GLN A 100 2.77 1.24 8.40
N ILE A 101 2.34 2.12 7.51
CA ILE A 101 0.94 2.17 7.05
C ILE A 101 0.56 0.82 6.44
N TRP A 102 1.40 0.27 5.59
CA TRP A 102 1.14 -1.04 4.97
C TRP A 102 1.22 -2.18 5.98
N GLU A 103 2.11 -2.11 6.96
CA GLU A 103 2.18 -3.09 8.04
C GLU A 103 0.87 -3.13 8.84
N GLY A 104 0.35 -1.97 9.22
CA GLY A 104 -0.94 -1.87 9.90
C GLY A 104 -2.10 -2.40 9.04
N THR A 105 -2.09 -2.08 7.76
CA THR A 105 -3.06 -2.60 6.80
C THR A 105 -3.00 -4.13 6.73
N ALA A 106 -1.82 -4.70 6.58
CA ALA A 106 -1.64 -6.15 6.49
C ALA A 106 -2.10 -6.87 7.77
N ARG A 107 -1.87 -6.28 8.94
CA ARG A 107 -2.34 -6.83 10.20
C ARG A 107 -3.87 -6.88 10.27
N ALA A 108 -4.54 -5.82 9.83
CA ALA A 108 -6.01 -5.78 9.81
C ALA A 108 -6.58 -6.80 8.81
N LEU A 109 -5.92 -7.02 7.69
CA LEU A 109 -6.37 -7.93 6.64
C LEU A 109 -5.98 -9.40 6.90
N ASP A 110 -5.19 -9.66 7.92
CA ASP A 110 -4.73 -11.02 8.21
C ASP A 110 -5.90 -11.98 8.40
N GLY A 111 -5.84 -13.12 7.71
CA GLY A 111 -6.89 -14.12 7.77
C GLY A 111 -8.14 -13.85 6.93
N HIS A 112 -8.23 -12.67 6.30
CA HIS A 112 -9.37 -12.30 5.46
C HIS A 112 -9.09 -12.61 4.00
N GLU A 113 -10.02 -13.30 3.35
CA GLU A 113 -9.90 -13.63 1.93
C GLU A 113 -10.24 -12.43 1.04
N ARG A 114 -11.17 -11.59 1.50
CA ARG A 114 -11.74 -10.46 0.74
C ARG A 114 -11.82 -9.21 1.59
N LEU A 115 -11.72 -8.08 0.92
CA LEU A 115 -11.80 -6.76 1.52
C LEU A 115 -13.16 -6.13 1.19
N ASP A 116 -13.91 -5.79 2.21
CA ASP A 116 -15.15 -5.03 2.11
C ASP A 116 -15.00 -3.64 2.77
N ALA A 117 -16.06 -2.83 2.73
CA ALA A 117 -16.02 -1.47 3.27
C ALA A 117 -15.71 -1.45 4.79
N SER A 118 -16.27 -2.41 5.53
CA SER A 118 -16.03 -2.51 6.98
C SER A 118 -14.57 -2.82 7.28
N LEU A 119 -13.97 -3.74 6.52
CA LEU A 119 -12.57 -4.12 6.70
C LEU A 119 -11.62 -2.99 6.25
N VAL A 120 -12.00 -2.22 5.22
CA VAL A 120 -11.25 -1.02 4.83
C VAL A 120 -11.17 -0.03 5.99
N ALA A 121 -12.28 0.21 6.69
CA ALA A 121 -12.31 1.10 7.85
C ALA A 121 -11.37 0.59 8.96
N GLU A 122 -11.42 -0.70 9.28
CA GLU A 122 -10.51 -1.31 10.26
C GLU A 122 -9.05 -1.19 9.82
N ALA A 123 -8.77 -1.41 8.55
CA ALA A 123 -7.42 -1.29 7.99
C ALA A 123 -6.88 0.14 8.11
N CYS A 124 -7.71 1.14 7.87
CA CYS A 124 -7.33 2.55 8.03
C CYS A 124 -6.93 2.87 9.47
N VAL A 125 -7.71 2.39 10.45
CA VAL A 125 -7.38 2.58 11.87
C VAL A 125 -6.05 1.91 12.22
N SER A 126 -5.89 0.66 11.84
CA SER A 126 -4.66 -0.10 12.09
C SER A 126 -3.44 0.54 11.40
N ALA A 127 -3.61 1.02 10.17
CA ALA A 127 -2.56 1.70 9.43
C ALA A 127 -2.12 2.99 10.13
N GLY A 128 -3.09 3.79 10.60
CA GLY A 128 -2.81 5.01 11.34
C GLY A 128 -2.06 4.75 12.65
N ASP A 129 -2.51 3.76 13.42
CA ASP A 129 -1.86 3.39 14.68
C ASP A 129 -0.40 2.97 14.47
N MET A 130 -0.12 2.17 13.45
CA MET A 130 1.24 1.75 13.13
C MET A 130 2.11 2.91 12.67
N ALA A 131 1.56 3.82 11.87
CA ALA A 131 2.28 5.01 11.41
C ALA A 131 2.71 5.89 12.59
N TYR A 132 1.80 6.15 13.52
CA TYR A 132 2.11 6.94 14.71
C TYR A 132 3.17 6.28 15.58
N ARG A 133 3.11 4.98 15.80
CA ARG A 133 4.15 4.25 16.54
C ARG A 133 5.51 4.35 15.88
N GLY A 134 5.56 4.39 14.55
CA GLY A 134 6.79 4.54 13.79
C GLY A 134 7.43 5.91 13.98
N VAL A 135 6.64 6.95 14.22
CA VAL A 135 7.10 8.33 14.38
C VAL A 135 7.53 8.64 15.82
N GLU A 136 6.92 8.01 16.82
CA GLU A 136 7.22 8.24 18.23
C GLU A 136 8.60 7.75 18.68
N LYS A 137 9.32 7.10 17.83
CA LYS A 137 10.69 6.67 18.08
C LYS A 137 11.67 7.72 17.56
#